data_359c5d5bca100d33adbc44c9f830a375
#
_entry.id   359c5d5bca100d33adbc44c9f830a375
#
_cell.length_a   1.000
_cell.length_b   1.000
_cell.length_c   1.000
_cell.angle_alpha   90.00
_cell.angle_beta   90.00
_cell.angle_gamma   90.00
#
_symmetry.space_group_name_H-M   'P 1'
#
loop_
_entity.id
_entity.type
_entity.pdbx_description
1 polymer ?
#
loop_
_entity_poly.entity_id
_entity_poly.type
_entity_poly.pdbx_seq_one_letter_code
_entity_poly.pdbx_strand_id
1 'polypeptide(L)'
;VVRTSTGTQPRLRASAYLFPWDVVDDATADAVADLSADSVTLAAVYHSVRALAPRHPDRRIVTSDRTRAYTAPPPGGWASIALPPADEVDVTGTSDTFGRARDLLAERDLPVRAWLTLTHVDGLTGRPDLLRRTVLGDALDYALCPAQPEVLERSAALVTGVLAGSGTRSIVLEAVGPLSAVHVSEHDKTGLDGHAPELTTVLSFCFCPACCRSLRSHDIDDAELMARVRSRLLTGDEQGAAALLTAPGVRRHTAAVAERALAGATTAAVRAGAREVLVHATALPTDGGPAIPVGDQPAAAALTTTEGARLQLVASCWLPGDVSRRRVAALAAVSGRAGASTGAFVNVLRRADPPSADLPVRPAAPATPEAAQWRGLLEAGATELHLYHAGLASTATLRRVRTALADLRQTTRPTPEVTR
;
A
#
# COMPACT_ATOMS: atom_id res chain seq x y z
N VAL A 1 -39.58 -11.22 15.93
CA VAL A 1 -38.71 -12.39 16.02
C VAL A 1 -37.45 -12.05 15.21
N VAL A 2 -36.39 -11.58 15.91
CA VAL A 2 -35.07 -11.31 15.33
C VAL A 2 -34.43 -12.67 15.11
N ARG A 3 -34.22 -13.05 13.86
CA ARG A 3 -33.38 -14.23 13.51
C ARG A 3 -31.93 -13.85 13.80
N THR A 4 -31.38 -14.31 14.91
CA THR A 4 -29.93 -14.36 15.13
C THR A 4 -29.35 -15.41 14.18
N SER A 5 -28.74 -14.95 13.09
CA SER A 5 -27.92 -15.82 12.25
C SER A 5 -26.69 -16.23 13.05
N THR A 6 -26.56 -17.50 13.41
CA THR A 6 -25.34 -18.12 13.89
C THR A 6 -24.36 -18.19 12.72
N GLY A 7 -23.78 -17.05 12.35
CA GLY A 7 -22.73 -16.97 11.36
C GLY A 7 -21.45 -17.53 11.99
N THR A 8 -20.95 -18.65 11.46
CA THR A 8 -19.58 -19.11 11.67
C THR A 8 -18.64 -17.92 11.43
N GLN A 9 -17.87 -17.52 12.46
CA GLN A 9 -16.87 -16.48 12.27
C GLN A 9 -15.93 -16.89 11.11
N PRO A 10 -15.69 -15.99 10.14
CA PRO A 10 -14.84 -16.32 9.03
C PRO A 10 -13.44 -16.70 9.51
N ARG A 11 -12.90 -17.79 8.99
CA ARG A 11 -11.53 -18.24 9.29
C ARG A 11 -10.55 -17.11 8.99
N LEU A 12 -9.64 -16.83 9.94
CA LEU A 12 -8.55 -15.87 9.74
C LEU A 12 -7.74 -16.21 8.49
N ARG A 13 -7.61 -15.25 7.59
CA ARG A 13 -6.75 -15.31 6.41
C ARG A 13 -5.46 -14.52 6.64
N ALA A 14 -4.37 -14.96 6.01
CA ALA A 14 -3.10 -14.24 6.00
C ALA A 14 -2.46 -14.32 4.61
N SER A 15 -1.86 -13.20 4.15
CA SER A 15 -1.10 -13.11 2.91
C SER A 15 0.32 -12.62 3.19
N ALA A 16 1.33 -13.33 2.68
CA ALA A 16 2.74 -12.93 2.82
C ALA A 16 3.15 -12.01 1.67
N TYR A 17 3.71 -10.83 1.99
CA TYR A 17 4.25 -9.90 0.98
C TYR A 17 5.71 -10.19 0.70
N LEU A 18 6.01 -10.44 -0.56
CA LEU A 18 7.31 -10.87 -1.05
C LEU A 18 7.71 -10.07 -2.30
N PHE A 19 9.01 -10.04 -2.55
CA PHE A 19 9.53 -9.72 -3.86
C PHE A 19 9.77 -11.01 -4.66
N PRO A 20 9.79 -10.98 -6.01
CA PRO A 20 10.02 -12.18 -6.82
C PRO A 20 11.34 -12.90 -6.52
N TRP A 21 12.39 -12.17 -6.19
CA TRP A 21 13.67 -12.74 -5.78
C TRP A 21 13.70 -13.42 -4.42
N ASP A 22 12.62 -13.36 -3.65
CA ASP A 22 12.48 -14.10 -2.39
C ASP A 22 12.08 -15.56 -2.63
N VAL A 23 11.67 -15.91 -3.88
CA VAL A 23 11.19 -17.24 -4.28
C VAL A 23 11.83 -17.59 -5.64
N VAL A 24 12.99 -18.22 -5.61
CA VAL A 24 13.80 -18.51 -6.82
C VAL A 24 14.01 -20.00 -7.08
N ASP A 25 13.74 -20.85 -6.07
CA ASP A 25 13.87 -22.29 -6.10
C ASP A 25 12.91 -22.97 -5.11
N ASP A 26 12.92 -24.29 -5.10
CA ASP A 26 12.08 -25.10 -4.20
C ASP A 26 12.32 -24.80 -2.72
N ALA A 27 13.59 -24.63 -2.31
CA ALA A 27 13.92 -24.41 -0.91
C ALA A 27 13.36 -23.07 -0.40
N THR A 28 13.41 -22.03 -1.23
CA THR A 28 12.85 -20.71 -0.90
C THR A 28 11.32 -20.74 -0.92
N ALA A 29 10.71 -21.47 -1.85
CA ALA A 29 9.27 -21.66 -1.90
C ALA A 29 8.75 -22.47 -0.70
N ASP A 30 9.44 -23.55 -0.28
CA ASP A 30 9.13 -24.32 0.92
C ASP A 30 9.18 -23.45 2.19
N ALA A 31 10.18 -22.59 2.29
CA ALA A 31 10.31 -21.67 3.42
C ALA A 31 9.15 -20.66 3.51
N VAL A 32 8.53 -20.31 2.37
CA VAL A 32 7.32 -19.48 2.32
C VAL A 32 6.08 -20.30 2.70
N ALA A 33 5.97 -21.52 2.20
CA ALA A 33 4.87 -22.44 2.53
C ALA A 33 4.83 -22.76 4.03
N ASP A 34 5.99 -22.93 4.66
CA ASP A 34 6.15 -23.14 6.10
C ASP A 34 5.59 -22.01 6.97
N LEU A 35 5.43 -20.80 6.41
CA LEU A 35 4.81 -19.68 7.11
C LEU A 35 3.33 -19.92 7.41
N SER A 36 2.70 -20.85 6.69
CA SER A 36 1.27 -21.15 6.79
C SER A 36 0.37 -19.96 6.45
N ALA A 37 0.82 -19.07 5.56
CA ALA A 37 -0.04 -18.07 4.95
C ALA A 37 -1.04 -18.74 3.98
N ASP A 38 -2.19 -18.09 3.77
CA ASP A 38 -3.23 -18.60 2.86
C ASP A 38 -3.02 -18.15 1.40
N SER A 39 -2.13 -17.17 1.20
CA SER A 39 -1.76 -16.63 -0.11
C SER A 39 -0.45 -15.86 -0.03
N VAL A 40 0.10 -15.54 -1.20
CA VAL A 40 1.27 -14.67 -1.34
C VAL A 40 0.89 -13.44 -2.15
N THR A 41 1.33 -12.27 -1.69
CA THR A 41 1.27 -11.02 -2.44
C THR A 41 2.68 -10.71 -2.95
N LEU A 42 2.86 -10.84 -4.27
CA LEU A 42 4.15 -10.78 -4.94
C LEU A 42 4.29 -9.47 -5.72
N ALA A 43 5.40 -8.76 -5.57
CA ALA A 43 5.63 -7.51 -6.28
C ALA A 43 5.70 -7.76 -7.80
N ALA A 44 4.81 -7.09 -8.54
CA ALA A 44 4.73 -7.15 -10.00
C ALA A 44 5.32 -5.89 -10.66
N VAL A 45 5.05 -4.71 -10.06
CA VAL A 45 5.71 -3.44 -10.39
C VAL A 45 6.01 -2.73 -9.08
N TYR A 46 7.27 -2.38 -8.89
CA TYR A 46 7.71 -1.75 -7.64
C TYR A 46 8.69 -0.62 -7.91
N HIS A 47 8.73 0.36 -7.01
CA HIS A 47 9.68 1.48 -7.04
C HIS A 47 11.11 1.02 -6.73
N SER A 48 12.07 1.93 -6.59
CA SER A 48 13.44 1.58 -6.23
C SER A 48 13.49 0.88 -4.86
N VAL A 49 14.41 -0.06 -4.71
CA VAL A 49 14.58 -0.80 -3.46
C VAL A 49 16.00 -1.33 -3.33
N ARG A 50 16.51 -1.31 -2.10
CA ARG A 50 17.67 -2.09 -1.69
C ARG A 50 17.26 -3.01 -0.56
N ALA A 51 17.19 -4.29 -0.84
CA ALA A 51 16.64 -5.29 0.06
C ALA A 51 17.67 -6.34 0.44
N LEU A 52 17.61 -6.82 1.69
CA LEU A 52 18.21 -8.09 2.06
C LEU A 52 17.36 -9.24 1.52
N ALA A 53 18.01 -10.25 0.95
CA ALA A 53 17.39 -11.49 0.51
C ALA A 53 18.00 -12.67 1.31
N PRO A 54 17.61 -12.85 2.57
CA PRO A 54 18.33 -13.73 3.51
C PRO A 54 18.28 -15.22 3.12
N ARG A 55 17.31 -15.61 2.31
CA ARG A 55 17.12 -16.99 1.86
C ARG A 55 17.56 -17.23 0.40
N HIS A 56 17.85 -16.15 -0.34
CA HIS A 56 18.31 -16.30 -1.73
C HIS A 56 19.63 -17.10 -1.77
N PRO A 57 19.75 -18.15 -2.62
CA PRO A 57 20.94 -19.02 -2.63
C PRO A 57 22.22 -18.28 -2.98
N ASP A 58 22.17 -17.37 -3.95
CA ASP A 58 23.36 -16.76 -4.55
C ASP A 58 23.58 -15.30 -4.14
N ARG A 59 22.55 -14.61 -3.61
CA ARG A 59 22.62 -13.17 -3.31
C ARG A 59 22.08 -12.87 -1.91
N ARG A 60 22.66 -11.89 -1.23
CA ARG A 60 22.17 -11.41 0.06
C ARG A 60 21.64 -9.98 -0.02
N ILE A 61 21.97 -9.25 -1.08
CA ILE A 61 21.48 -7.90 -1.33
C ILE A 61 20.99 -7.85 -2.77
N VAL A 62 19.77 -7.38 -2.95
CA VAL A 62 19.19 -7.05 -4.26
C VAL A 62 18.94 -5.55 -4.29
N THR A 63 19.35 -4.90 -5.37
CA THR A 63 19.17 -3.46 -5.58
C THR A 63 18.45 -3.22 -6.89
N SER A 64 17.38 -2.44 -6.85
CA SER A 64 16.72 -1.82 -7.99
C SER A 64 16.80 -0.31 -7.81
N ASP A 65 17.38 0.40 -8.77
CA ASP A 65 17.63 1.84 -8.71
C ASP A 65 16.45 2.69 -9.21
N ARG A 66 15.42 2.04 -9.77
CA ARG A 66 14.25 2.69 -10.37
C ARG A 66 13.02 1.79 -10.31
N THR A 67 11.88 2.33 -10.70
CA THR A 67 10.64 1.55 -10.86
C THR A 67 10.81 0.48 -11.93
N ARG A 68 10.55 -0.79 -11.57
CA ARG A 68 10.69 -1.95 -12.46
C ARG A 68 9.43 -2.82 -12.48
N ALA A 69 9.22 -3.48 -13.62
CA ALA A 69 8.26 -4.55 -13.77
C ALA A 69 8.97 -5.90 -13.69
N TYR A 70 8.41 -6.81 -12.91
CA TYR A 70 8.92 -8.16 -12.67
C TYR A 70 8.07 -9.24 -13.33
N THR A 71 7.00 -8.84 -14.04
CA THR A 71 6.16 -9.71 -14.84
C THR A 71 6.55 -9.67 -16.29
N ALA A 72 6.18 -10.69 -17.06
CA ALA A 72 6.24 -10.62 -18.50
C ALA A 72 5.56 -9.33 -19.01
N PRO A 73 6.12 -8.68 -20.03
CA PRO A 73 5.54 -7.47 -20.60
C PRO A 73 4.18 -7.78 -21.28
N PRO A 74 3.24 -6.82 -21.29
CA PRO A 74 2.01 -6.97 -22.05
C PRO A 74 2.29 -7.00 -23.57
N PRO A 75 1.31 -7.39 -24.40
CA PRO A 75 1.41 -7.25 -25.83
C PRO A 75 1.81 -5.81 -26.22
N GLY A 76 2.87 -5.64 -27.01
CA GLY A 76 3.45 -4.34 -27.35
C GLY A 76 4.57 -3.88 -26.39
N GLY A 77 4.84 -4.64 -25.32
CA GLY A 77 5.89 -4.32 -24.35
C GLY A 77 5.51 -3.18 -23.39
N TRP A 78 6.30 -3.00 -22.34
CA TRP A 78 6.13 -1.90 -21.38
C TRP A 78 6.33 -0.53 -22.03
N ALA A 79 7.17 -0.43 -23.06
CA ALA A 79 7.41 0.80 -23.79
C ALA A 79 6.16 1.35 -24.51
N SER A 80 5.09 0.54 -24.66
CA SER A 80 3.82 0.97 -25.25
C SER A 80 2.98 1.85 -24.32
N ILE A 81 3.32 1.95 -23.03
CA ILE A 81 2.61 2.80 -22.08
C ILE A 81 3.40 4.07 -21.78
N ALA A 82 2.69 5.13 -21.38
CA ALA A 82 3.33 6.35 -20.90
C ALA A 82 4.13 6.07 -19.61
N LEU A 83 5.36 6.59 -19.52
CA LEU A 83 6.23 6.39 -18.35
C LEU A 83 6.39 4.91 -17.99
N PRO A 84 6.94 4.09 -18.86
CA PRO A 84 7.05 2.67 -18.64
C PRO A 84 7.96 2.36 -17.45
N PRO A 85 7.67 1.29 -16.69
CA PRO A 85 8.65 0.74 -15.77
C PRO A 85 9.84 0.18 -16.56
N ALA A 86 11.02 0.14 -15.94
CA ALA A 86 12.15 -0.54 -16.54
C ALA A 86 11.97 -2.07 -16.50
N ASP A 87 12.58 -2.77 -17.43
CA ASP A 87 12.58 -4.23 -17.44
C ASP A 87 13.42 -4.79 -16.28
N GLU A 88 13.09 -6.00 -15.86
CA GLU A 88 13.73 -6.68 -14.74
C GLU A 88 15.16 -7.15 -14.99
N VAL A 89 15.55 -7.36 -16.23
CA VAL A 89 16.78 -8.04 -16.65
C VAL A 89 18.05 -7.59 -15.89
N ASP A 90 18.09 -6.32 -15.49
CA ASP A 90 19.24 -5.76 -14.77
C ASP A 90 19.31 -6.18 -13.29
N VAL A 91 18.24 -6.69 -12.71
CA VAL A 91 18.15 -7.02 -11.26
C VAL A 91 18.50 -8.48 -11.00
N THR A 92 17.97 -9.39 -11.79
CA THR A 92 18.09 -10.84 -11.57
C THR A 92 18.82 -11.55 -12.72
N GLY A 93 19.01 -10.88 -13.86
CA GLY A 93 19.57 -11.47 -15.08
C GLY A 93 18.60 -12.38 -15.85
N THR A 94 17.35 -12.43 -15.43
CA THR A 94 16.26 -13.18 -16.07
C THR A 94 15.05 -12.30 -16.28
N SER A 95 14.24 -12.60 -17.29
CA SER A 95 12.92 -11.99 -17.49
C SER A 95 11.85 -12.82 -16.79
N ASP A 96 10.74 -12.17 -16.37
CA ASP A 96 9.58 -12.79 -15.74
C ASP A 96 9.89 -13.61 -14.47
N THR A 97 10.66 -13.03 -13.53
CA THR A 97 10.86 -13.65 -12.22
C THR A 97 9.57 -13.77 -11.43
N PHE A 98 8.58 -12.90 -11.71
CA PHE A 98 7.24 -13.03 -11.13
C PHE A 98 6.58 -14.35 -11.53
N GLY A 99 6.55 -14.67 -12.83
CA GLY A 99 5.95 -15.92 -13.33
C GLY A 99 6.61 -17.15 -12.75
N ARG A 100 7.95 -17.16 -12.71
CA ARG A 100 8.71 -18.25 -12.09
C ARG A 100 8.40 -18.41 -10.60
N ALA A 101 8.40 -17.33 -9.82
CA ALA A 101 8.06 -17.39 -8.40
C ALA A 101 6.60 -17.83 -8.18
N ARG A 102 5.66 -17.34 -9.00
CA ARG A 102 4.26 -17.78 -8.98
C ARG A 102 4.13 -19.28 -9.19
N ASP A 103 4.84 -19.85 -10.18
CA ASP A 103 4.73 -21.27 -10.52
C ASP A 103 5.27 -22.15 -9.39
N LEU A 104 6.42 -21.79 -8.80
CA LEU A 104 6.98 -22.47 -7.61
C LEU A 104 6.01 -22.42 -6.40
N LEU A 105 5.31 -21.30 -6.20
CA LEU A 105 4.31 -21.18 -5.15
C LEU A 105 3.03 -21.95 -5.45
N ALA A 106 2.63 -22.03 -6.73
CA ALA A 106 1.46 -22.80 -7.15
C ALA A 106 1.63 -24.29 -6.91
N GLU A 107 2.84 -24.84 -7.06
CA GLU A 107 3.16 -26.24 -6.72
C GLU A 107 2.99 -26.56 -5.22
N ARG A 108 2.84 -25.54 -4.38
CA ARG A 108 2.61 -25.61 -2.94
C ARG A 108 1.20 -25.17 -2.53
N ASP A 109 0.28 -25.12 -3.48
CA ASP A 109 -1.11 -24.67 -3.27
C ASP A 109 -1.21 -23.24 -2.69
N LEU A 110 -0.23 -22.38 -2.96
CA LEU A 110 -0.21 -20.98 -2.52
C LEU A 110 -0.64 -20.04 -3.66
N PRO A 111 -1.89 -19.55 -3.65
CA PRO A 111 -2.35 -18.60 -4.64
C PRO A 111 -1.59 -17.29 -4.53
N VAL A 112 -1.27 -16.69 -5.70
CA VAL A 112 -0.49 -15.45 -5.80
C VAL A 112 -1.38 -14.29 -6.22
N ARG A 113 -1.18 -13.14 -5.56
CA ARG A 113 -1.71 -11.82 -5.92
C ARG A 113 -0.59 -10.96 -6.50
N ALA A 114 -0.86 -10.27 -7.59
CA ALA A 114 0.09 -9.31 -8.15
C ALA A 114 -0.01 -7.97 -7.41
N TRP A 115 1.12 -7.47 -6.91
CA TRP A 115 1.21 -6.21 -6.16
C TRP A 115 1.95 -5.16 -6.97
N LEU A 116 1.38 -3.98 -7.09
CA LEU A 116 1.98 -2.88 -7.81
C LEU A 116 1.77 -1.52 -7.14
N THR A 117 2.78 -0.68 -7.26
CA THR A 117 2.74 0.74 -6.89
C THR A 117 2.40 1.57 -8.13
N LEU A 118 1.47 2.52 -8.01
CA LEU A 118 0.97 3.28 -9.16
C LEU A 118 1.58 4.69 -9.28
N THR A 119 1.38 5.53 -8.27
CA THR A 119 1.88 6.92 -8.30
C THR A 119 3.25 7.07 -7.65
N HIS A 120 3.75 6.04 -6.98
CA HIS A 120 5.11 6.00 -6.48
C HIS A 120 6.05 5.52 -7.60
N VAL A 121 6.98 6.36 -7.99
CA VAL A 121 7.94 6.08 -9.07
C VAL A 121 9.32 6.58 -8.67
N ASP A 122 10.34 5.86 -9.11
CA ASP A 122 11.73 6.29 -8.97
C ASP A 122 12.45 6.18 -10.31
N GLY A 123 13.45 7.02 -10.50
CA GLY A 123 14.24 7.07 -11.72
C GLY A 123 13.49 7.65 -12.92
N LEU A 124 12.41 8.42 -12.68
CA LEU A 124 11.70 9.12 -13.73
C LEU A 124 12.55 10.28 -14.25
N THR A 125 12.93 10.20 -15.52
CA THR A 125 13.67 11.28 -16.19
C THR A 125 12.81 11.93 -17.28
N GLY A 126 12.99 13.25 -17.44
CA GLY A 126 12.40 13.97 -18.57
C GLY A 126 10.93 14.41 -18.42
N ARG A 127 10.22 14.05 -17.33
CA ARG A 127 8.80 14.40 -17.13
C ARG A 127 8.52 15.03 -15.75
N PRO A 128 9.24 16.10 -15.36
CA PRO A 128 8.99 16.79 -14.07
C PRO A 128 7.63 17.49 -14.01
N ASP A 129 6.95 17.64 -15.13
CA ASP A 129 5.59 18.19 -15.27
C ASP A 129 4.51 17.28 -14.67
N LEU A 130 4.77 15.98 -14.58
CA LEU A 130 3.84 14.99 -14.01
C LEU A 130 3.99 14.81 -12.50
N LEU A 131 5.05 15.36 -11.92
CA LEU A 131 5.31 15.25 -10.48
C LEU A 131 4.41 16.16 -9.66
N ARG A 132 4.20 15.77 -8.43
CA ARG A 132 3.56 16.62 -7.42
C ARG A 132 4.48 17.78 -7.08
N ARG A 133 3.89 18.95 -6.77
CA ARG A 133 4.62 20.16 -6.41
C ARG A 133 4.08 20.76 -5.14
N THR A 134 4.97 21.09 -4.21
CA THR A 134 4.61 21.81 -2.98
C THR A 134 4.16 23.25 -3.28
N VAL A 135 3.64 23.94 -2.29
CA VAL A 135 3.32 25.37 -2.37
C VAL A 135 4.55 26.26 -2.62
N LEU A 136 5.75 25.76 -2.30
CA LEU A 136 7.02 26.44 -2.54
C LEU A 136 7.60 26.16 -3.93
N GLY A 137 6.99 25.23 -4.68
CA GLY A 137 7.43 24.85 -6.02
C GLY A 137 8.33 23.62 -6.09
N ASP A 138 8.70 23.05 -4.93
CA ASP A 138 9.52 21.85 -4.88
C ASP A 138 8.79 20.67 -5.53
N ALA A 139 9.48 19.96 -6.40
CA ALA A 139 8.95 18.75 -6.99
C ALA A 139 9.24 17.54 -6.07
N LEU A 140 8.22 16.68 -5.88
CA LEU A 140 8.38 15.41 -5.21
C LEU A 140 8.76 14.38 -6.29
N ASP A 141 10.04 14.11 -6.44
CA ASP A 141 10.62 13.33 -7.55
C ASP A 141 10.24 11.84 -7.55
N TYR A 142 9.70 11.37 -6.45
CA TYR A 142 9.14 10.00 -6.29
C TYR A 142 7.61 9.94 -6.48
N ALA A 143 6.92 11.08 -6.67
CA ALA A 143 5.46 11.14 -6.58
C ALA A 143 4.81 11.73 -7.83
N LEU A 144 4.15 10.89 -8.64
CA LEU A 144 3.30 11.34 -9.73
C LEU A 144 2.01 11.98 -9.19
N CYS A 145 1.52 13.01 -9.88
CA CYS A 145 0.27 13.65 -9.49
C CYS A 145 -0.94 12.99 -10.16
N PRO A 146 -1.85 12.34 -9.41
CA PRO A 146 -3.03 11.69 -9.97
C PRO A 146 -4.10 12.66 -10.50
N ALA A 147 -3.91 13.98 -10.39
CA ALA A 147 -4.75 14.95 -11.09
C ALA A 147 -4.39 15.06 -12.58
N GLN A 148 -3.23 14.55 -13.01
CA GLN A 148 -2.80 14.51 -14.40
C GLN A 148 -3.49 13.36 -15.15
N PRO A 149 -4.18 13.61 -16.29
CA PRO A 149 -4.81 12.54 -17.06
C PRO A 149 -3.84 11.44 -17.49
N GLU A 150 -2.64 11.82 -17.92
CA GLU A 150 -1.60 10.88 -18.35
C GLU A 150 -1.15 9.94 -17.22
N VAL A 151 -1.15 10.40 -15.95
CA VAL A 151 -0.86 9.56 -14.80
C VAL A 151 -1.98 8.54 -14.55
N LEU A 152 -3.23 8.93 -14.75
CA LEU A 152 -4.38 8.02 -14.67
C LEU A 152 -4.35 6.96 -15.77
N GLU A 153 -4.06 7.38 -17.01
CA GLU A 153 -3.90 6.48 -18.18
C GLU A 153 -2.77 5.48 -17.95
N ARG A 154 -1.60 5.96 -17.47
CA ARG A 154 -0.48 5.10 -17.09
C ARG A 154 -0.90 4.08 -16.03
N SER A 155 -1.59 4.51 -14.99
CA SER A 155 -2.02 3.63 -13.90
C SER A 155 -2.95 2.52 -14.41
N ALA A 156 -3.92 2.87 -15.27
CA ALA A 156 -4.82 1.92 -15.90
C ALA A 156 -4.07 0.93 -16.81
N ALA A 157 -3.11 1.42 -17.60
CA ALA A 157 -2.30 0.60 -18.49
C ALA A 157 -1.39 -0.36 -17.72
N LEU A 158 -0.76 0.07 -16.61
CA LEU A 158 0.01 -0.79 -15.73
C LEU A 158 -0.84 -1.92 -15.12
N VAL A 159 -2.01 -1.57 -14.59
CA VAL A 159 -2.94 -2.56 -14.02
C VAL A 159 -3.34 -3.61 -15.07
N THR A 160 -3.70 -3.17 -16.28
CA THR A 160 -4.08 -4.06 -17.37
C THR A 160 -2.90 -4.92 -17.81
N GLY A 161 -1.72 -4.32 -17.98
CA GLY A 161 -0.50 -5.02 -18.41
C GLY A 161 -0.03 -6.05 -17.40
N VAL A 162 -0.06 -5.72 -16.10
CA VAL A 162 0.29 -6.66 -15.03
C VAL A 162 -0.68 -7.85 -15.00
N LEU A 163 -1.99 -7.63 -15.10
CA LEU A 163 -2.95 -8.73 -15.13
C LEU A 163 -2.77 -9.63 -16.34
N ALA A 164 -2.41 -9.06 -17.50
CA ALA A 164 -2.11 -9.84 -18.70
C ALA A 164 -0.81 -10.65 -18.56
N GLY A 165 0.25 -10.06 -17.98
CA GLY A 165 1.59 -10.68 -17.88
C GLY A 165 1.76 -11.59 -16.67
N SER A 166 1.06 -11.34 -15.56
CA SER A 166 1.25 -12.09 -14.31
C SER A 166 0.57 -13.46 -14.26
N GLY A 167 -0.41 -13.70 -15.12
CA GLY A 167 -1.22 -14.93 -15.09
C GLY A 167 -2.12 -15.07 -13.84
N THR A 168 -2.27 -14.01 -13.03
CA THR A 168 -3.17 -13.99 -11.87
C THR A 168 -4.43 -13.17 -12.13
N ARG A 169 -5.48 -13.41 -11.35
CA ARG A 169 -6.72 -12.62 -11.34
C ARG A 169 -6.95 -11.87 -10.03
N SER A 170 -5.92 -11.80 -9.21
CA SER A 170 -5.94 -11.08 -7.92
C SER A 170 -4.86 -10.02 -7.93
N ILE A 171 -5.23 -8.77 -7.61
CA ILE A 171 -4.34 -7.63 -7.71
C ILE A 171 -4.38 -6.78 -6.43
N VAL A 172 -3.22 -6.30 -6.01
CA VAL A 172 -3.05 -5.38 -4.88
C VAL A 172 -2.53 -4.05 -5.41
N LEU A 173 -3.28 -2.99 -5.18
CA LEU A 173 -3.01 -1.64 -5.64
C LEU A 173 -2.51 -0.79 -4.46
N GLU A 174 -1.27 -0.36 -4.54
CA GLU A 174 -0.63 0.55 -3.58
C GLU A 174 -0.30 1.87 -4.26
N ALA A 175 -0.23 2.95 -3.49
CA ALA A 175 0.05 4.29 -4.00
C ALA A 175 -0.87 4.66 -5.19
N VAL A 176 -2.17 4.41 -5.05
CA VAL A 176 -3.18 4.74 -6.07
C VAL A 176 -3.42 6.23 -6.14
N GLY A 177 -3.39 6.90 -4.98
CA GLY A 177 -3.69 8.32 -4.81
C GLY A 177 -2.46 9.20 -4.69
N PRO A 178 -2.66 10.42 -4.19
CA PRO A 178 -1.58 11.38 -3.99
C PRO A 178 -0.67 10.94 -2.82
N LEU A 179 0.63 10.81 -3.07
CA LEU A 179 1.61 10.53 -2.04
C LEU A 179 1.91 11.77 -1.18
N SER A 180 2.26 11.55 0.09
CA SER A 180 2.70 12.59 1.01
C SER A 180 4.09 13.14 0.64
N ALA A 181 4.39 14.38 1.06
CA ALA A 181 5.74 14.93 1.01
C ALA A 181 6.66 14.25 2.02
N VAL A 182 6.11 13.60 3.03
CA VAL A 182 6.87 12.77 3.98
C VAL A 182 6.80 11.33 3.50
N HIS A 183 7.92 10.86 2.96
CA HIS A 183 8.09 9.47 2.57
C HIS A 183 9.01 8.79 3.59
N VAL A 184 8.48 7.79 4.29
CA VAL A 184 9.22 7.16 5.39
C VAL A 184 10.10 6.04 4.84
N SER A 185 11.33 6.37 4.44
CA SER A 185 12.41 5.42 4.21
C SER A 185 13.59 5.72 5.14
N GLU A 186 14.49 4.77 5.33
CA GLU A 186 15.66 4.97 6.21
C GLU A 186 16.62 6.06 5.71
N HIS A 187 16.63 6.33 4.40
CA HIS A 187 17.45 7.37 3.79
C HIS A 187 16.71 8.71 3.63
N ASP A 188 15.38 8.70 3.76
CA ASP A 188 14.57 9.89 3.68
C ASP A 188 14.62 10.67 5.01
N LYS A 189 14.91 11.96 4.94
CA LYS A 189 15.03 12.84 6.10
C LYS A 189 13.84 13.77 6.27
N THR A 190 12.79 13.60 5.49
CA THR A 190 11.57 14.44 5.54
C THR A 190 10.68 14.11 6.74
N GLY A 191 10.79 12.90 7.31
CA GLY A 191 10.00 12.44 8.46
C GLY A 191 10.69 12.56 9.81
N LEU A 192 11.78 13.36 9.91
CA LEU A 192 12.52 13.51 11.15
C LEU A 192 11.84 14.48 12.10
N ASP A 193 11.90 14.13 13.34
CA ASP A 193 11.63 14.82 14.60
C ASP A 193 10.72 16.06 14.59
N GLY A 194 9.61 15.96 15.29
CA GLY A 194 8.88 17.09 15.85
C GLY A 194 8.16 18.02 14.87
N HIS A 195 8.16 17.75 13.58
CA HIS A 195 7.38 18.54 12.63
C HIS A 195 5.89 18.36 12.92
N ALA A 196 5.20 19.49 13.01
CA ALA A 196 3.76 19.50 13.20
C ALA A 196 3.07 18.75 12.04
N PRO A 197 2.01 17.97 12.30
CA PRO A 197 1.19 17.32 11.25
C PRO A 197 0.70 18.32 10.21
N GLU A 198 0.53 19.57 10.61
CA GLU A 198 0.13 20.71 9.77
C GLU A 198 1.16 20.98 8.68
N LEU A 199 2.45 20.99 8.99
CA LEU A 199 3.53 21.17 8.00
C LEU A 199 3.48 20.04 6.97
N THR A 200 3.34 18.79 7.40
CA THR A 200 3.17 17.64 6.50
C THR A 200 1.97 17.83 5.58
N THR A 201 0.83 18.30 6.11
CA THR A 201 -0.38 18.59 5.33
C THR A 201 -0.11 19.65 4.27
N VAL A 202 0.55 20.75 4.64
CA VAL A 202 0.85 21.86 3.72
C VAL A 202 1.81 21.43 2.62
N LEU A 203 2.89 20.76 2.95
CA LEU A 203 3.89 20.31 1.97
C LEU A 203 3.36 19.16 1.07
N SER A 204 2.41 18.37 1.57
CA SER A 204 1.79 17.29 0.82
C SER A 204 0.65 17.77 -0.10
N PHE A 205 0.18 19.01 0.01
CA PHE A 205 -0.82 19.53 -0.90
C PHE A 205 -0.17 19.93 -2.23
N CYS A 206 -0.78 19.49 -3.35
CA CYS A 206 -0.17 19.68 -4.67
C CYS A 206 -0.70 20.92 -5.40
N PHE A 207 0.22 21.77 -5.84
CA PHE A 207 -0.02 22.93 -6.67
C PHE A 207 0.54 22.79 -8.10
N CYS A 208 0.63 21.58 -8.63
CA CYS A 208 0.98 21.38 -10.04
C CYS A 208 -0.11 21.98 -10.96
N PRO A 209 0.19 22.25 -12.25
CA PRO A 209 -0.79 22.87 -13.16
C PRO A 209 -2.13 22.13 -13.26
N ALA A 210 -2.14 20.79 -13.13
CA ALA A 210 -3.39 20.03 -13.17
C ALA A 210 -4.22 20.22 -11.89
N CYS A 211 -3.58 20.25 -10.71
CA CYS A 211 -4.26 20.55 -9.46
C CYS A 211 -4.81 21.97 -9.45
N CYS A 212 -4.05 22.95 -9.95
CA CYS A 212 -4.51 24.34 -10.08
C CYS A 212 -5.74 24.45 -10.99
N ARG A 213 -5.74 23.78 -12.16
CA ARG A 213 -6.95 23.70 -13.02
C ARG A 213 -8.14 23.06 -12.32
N SER A 214 -7.89 21.99 -11.57
CA SER A 214 -8.95 21.30 -10.81
C SER A 214 -9.49 22.15 -9.66
N LEU A 215 -8.66 22.94 -8.97
CA LEU A 215 -9.12 23.89 -7.94
C LEU A 215 -10.07 24.93 -8.56
N ARG A 216 -9.72 25.53 -9.71
CA ARG A 216 -10.61 26.47 -10.42
C ARG A 216 -11.94 25.84 -10.82
N SER A 217 -11.96 24.57 -11.19
CA SER A 217 -13.23 23.87 -11.51
C SER A 217 -14.12 23.61 -10.29
N HIS A 218 -13.60 23.88 -9.08
CA HIS A 218 -14.33 23.86 -7.80
C HIS A 218 -14.54 25.28 -7.24
N ASP A 219 -14.49 26.31 -8.10
CA ASP A 219 -14.66 27.72 -7.76
C ASP A 219 -13.63 28.23 -6.73
N ILE A 220 -12.40 27.70 -6.77
CA ILE A 220 -11.31 28.13 -5.91
C ILE A 220 -10.26 28.86 -6.76
N ASP A 221 -9.94 30.09 -6.37
CA ASP A 221 -8.80 30.82 -6.93
C ASP A 221 -7.50 30.17 -6.43
N ASP A 222 -6.86 29.40 -7.30
CA ASP A 222 -5.64 28.68 -6.98
C ASP A 222 -4.46 29.62 -6.72
N ALA A 223 -4.38 30.78 -7.39
CA ALA A 223 -3.32 31.73 -7.20
C ALA A 223 -3.45 32.44 -5.84
N GLU A 224 -4.66 32.85 -5.45
CA GLU A 224 -4.94 33.43 -4.14
C GLU A 224 -4.69 32.39 -3.04
N LEU A 225 -5.19 31.16 -3.18
CA LEU A 225 -4.99 30.08 -2.21
C LEU A 225 -3.49 29.84 -2.00
N MET A 226 -2.72 29.69 -3.09
CA MET A 226 -1.29 29.44 -3.05
C MET A 226 -0.54 30.59 -2.36
N ALA A 227 -0.87 31.84 -2.69
CA ALA A 227 -0.25 33.03 -2.07
C ALA A 227 -0.51 33.07 -0.55
N ARG A 228 -1.74 32.80 -0.13
CA ARG A 228 -2.12 32.81 1.29
C ARG A 228 -1.47 31.68 2.08
N VAL A 229 -1.46 30.46 1.52
CA VAL A 229 -0.80 29.30 2.16
C VAL A 229 0.69 29.56 2.29
N ARG A 230 1.33 30.02 1.21
CA ARG A 230 2.76 30.35 1.19
C ARG A 230 3.11 31.44 2.21
N SER A 231 2.34 32.52 2.27
CA SER A 231 2.56 33.61 3.24
C SER A 231 2.52 33.11 4.68
N ARG A 232 1.51 32.30 5.04
CA ARG A 232 1.39 31.73 6.39
C ARG A 232 2.54 30.79 6.71
N LEU A 233 2.89 29.90 5.78
CA LEU A 233 3.99 28.97 5.96
C LEU A 233 5.32 29.70 6.22
N LEU A 234 5.62 30.74 5.43
CA LEU A 234 6.87 31.52 5.56
C LEU A 234 6.91 32.40 6.82
N THR A 235 5.78 32.66 7.45
CA THR A 235 5.70 33.37 8.75
C THR A 235 5.60 32.42 9.95
N GLY A 236 5.70 31.07 9.73
CA GLY A 236 5.64 30.08 10.79
C GLY A 236 4.21 29.75 11.26
N ASP A 237 3.17 30.21 10.56
CA ASP A 237 1.76 29.87 10.85
C ASP A 237 1.35 28.61 10.07
N GLU A 238 1.93 27.47 10.41
CA GLU A 238 1.63 26.18 9.77
C GLU A 238 0.18 25.75 9.99
N GLN A 239 -0.37 26.00 11.17
CA GLN A 239 -1.76 25.68 11.51
C GLN A 239 -2.74 26.48 10.64
N GLY A 240 -2.51 27.78 10.48
CA GLY A 240 -3.33 28.63 9.62
C GLY A 240 -3.18 28.25 8.13
N ALA A 241 -1.99 27.84 7.69
CA ALA A 241 -1.76 27.36 6.34
C ALA A 241 -2.55 26.06 6.08
N ALA A 242 -2.46 25.09 6.99
CA ALA A 242 -3.19 23.81 6.90
C ALA A 242 -4.71 24.02 6.96
N ALA A 243 -5.21 24.95 7.76
CA ALA A 243 -6.63 25.29 7.84
C ALA A 243 -7.19 25.76 6.48
N LEU A 244 -6.41 26.53 5.69
CA LEU A 244 -6.81 26.92 4.33
C LEU A 244 -6.98 25.69 3.42
N LEU A 245 -6.09 24.71 3.53
CA LEU A 245 -6.09 23.49 2.71
C LEU A 245 -7.15 22.46 3.14
N THR A 246 -7.66 22.58 4.35
CA THR A 246 -8.75 21.74 4.87
C THR A 246 -10.14 22.40 4.75
N ALA A 247 -10.23 23.57 4.12
CA ALA A 247 -11.52 24.22 3.85
C ALA A 247 -12.43 23.33 2.96
N PRO A 248 -13.77 23.39 3.12
CA PRO A 248 -14.69 22.45 2.46
C PRO A 248 -14.53 22.40 0.93
N GLY A 249 -14.31 23.52 0.25
CA GLY A 249 -14.07 23.55 -1.21
C GLY A 249 -12.79 22.82 -1.61
N VAL A 250 -11.71 23.06 -0.88
CA VAL A 250 -10.40 22.41 -1.13
C VAL A 250 -10.47 20.92 -0.86
N ARG A 251 -11.17 20.50 0.20
CA ARG A 251 -11.40 19.07 0.46
C ARG A 251 -12.19 18.39 -0.66
N ARG A 252 -13.19 19.05 -1.25
CA ARG A 252 -13.90 18.50 -2.42
C ARG A 252 -12.94 18.25 -3.60
N HIS A 253 -12.04 19.19 -3.89
CA HIS A 253 -11.00 18.99 -4.91
C HIS A 253 -10.13 17.75 -4.59
N THR A 254 -9.62 17.65 -3.37
CA THR A 254 -8.75 16.54 -2.96
C THR A 254 -9.47 15.19 -3.05
N ALA A 255 -10.73 15.14 -2.60
CA ALA A 255 -11.58 13.95 -2.69
C ALA A 255 -11.84 13.56 -4.15
N ALA A 256 -12.14 14.51 -5.04
CA ALA A 256 -12.38 14.25 -6.45
C ALA A 256 -11.13 13.72 -7.18
N VAL A 257 -9.93 14.16 -6.79
CA VAL A 257 -8.66 13.62 -7.33
C VAL A 257 -8.48 12.16 -6.89
N ALA A 258 -8.67 11.88 -5.61
CA ALA A 258 -8.55 10.53 -5.07
C ALA A 258 -9.60 9.58 -5.68
N GLU A 259 -10.86 10.04 -5.80
CA GLU A 259 -11.96 9.26 -6.40
C GLU A 259 -11.66 8.88 -7.85
N ARG A 260 -11.22 9.82 -8.69
CA ARG A 260 -10.87 9.52 -10.09
C ARG A 260 -9.74 8.52 -10.20
N ALA A 261 -8.70 8.64 -9.35
CA ALA A 261 -7.58 7.70 -9.34
C ALA A 261 -8.03 6.30 -8.95
N LEU A 262 -8.83 6.20 -7.89
CA LEU A 262 -9.35 4.93 -7.39
C LEU A 262 -10.27 4.27 -8.42
N ALA A 263 -11.26 5.01 -8.93
CA ALA A 263 -12.20 4.51 -9.94
C ALA A 263 -11.49 4.08 -11.22
N GLY A 264 -10.50 4.85 -11.69
CA GLY A 264 -9.72 4.50 -12.88
C GLY A 264 -8.96 3.19 -12.71
N ALA A 265 -8.24 3.03 -11.60
CA ALA A 265 -7.43 1.84 -11.33
C ALA A 265 -8.30 0.59 -11.07
N THR A 266 -9.37 0.70 -10.27
CA THR A 266 -10.27 -0.44 -9.99
C THR A 266 -11.08 -0.85 -11.21
N THR A 267 -11.56 0.10 -12.01
CA THR A 267 -12.25 -0.19 -13.29
C THR A 267 -11.31 -0.89 -14.27
N ALA A 268 -10.06 -0.44 -14.38
CA ALA A 268 -9.07 -1.10 -15.23
C ALA A 268 -8.82 -2.55 -14.78
N ALA A 269 -8.71 -2.79 -13.47
CA ALA A 269 -8.53 -4.13 -12.91
C ALA A 269 -9.71 -5.07 -13.26
N VAL A 270 -10.95 -4.62 -13.05
CA VAL A 270 -12.14 -5.42 -13.34
C VAL A 270 -12.29 -5.70 -14.84
N ARG A 271 -12.08 -4.69 -15.69
CA ARG A 271 -12.11 -4.86 -17.14
C ARG A 271 -11.03 -5.80 -17.66
N ALA A 272 -9.87 -5.84 -17.02
CA ALA A 272 -8.81 -6.79 -17.31
C ALA A 272 -9.05 -8.19 -16.72
N GLY A 273 -10.20 -8.45 -16.09
CA GLY A 273 -10.63 -9.75 -15.60
C GLY A 273 -10.18 -10.09 -14.17
N ALA A 274 -9.81 -9.08 -13.37
CA ALA A 274 -9.56 -9.30 -11.94
C ALA A 274 -10.82 -9.82 -11.24
N ARG A 275 -10.65 -10.82 -10.38
CA ARG A 275 -11.71 -11.37 -9.50
C ARG A 275 -11.56 -10.91 -8.06
N GLU A 276 -10.41 -10.38 -7.74
CA GLU A 276 -10.09 -9.84 -6.42
C GLU A 276 -9.23 -8.59 -6.60
N VAL A 277 -9.69 -7.48 -6.04
CA VAL A 277 -8.99 -6.19 -6.06
C VAL A 277 -8.78 -5.74 -4.62
N LEU A 278 -7.54 -5.57 -4.22
CA LEU A 278 -7.17 -5.06 -2.91
C LEU A 278 -6.56 -3.67 -3.10
N VAL A 279 -6.91 -2.74 -2.23
CA VAL A 279 -6.42 -1.35 -2.31
C VAL A 279 -5.89 -0.92 -0.96
N HIS A 280 -4.64 -0.46 -0.91
CA HIS A 280 -4.11 0.20 0.28
C HIS A 280 -4.83 1.53 0.48
N ALA A 281 -5.61 1.62 1.56
CA ALA A 281 -6.53 2.74 1.80
C ALA A 281 -6.52 3.21 3.25
N THR A 282 -6.92 4.47 3.45
CA THR A 282 -7.15 5.04 4.79
C THR A 282 -8.48 5.78 4.83
N ALA A 283 -9.19 5.64 5.95
CA ALA A 283 -10.37 6.44 6.24
C ALA A 283 -10.03 7.75 6.98
N LEU A 284 -8.76 7.95 7.35
CA LEU A 284 -8.29 9.11 8.10
C LEU A 284 -7.56 10.08 7.15
N PRO A 285 -8.08 11.29 6.96
CA PRO A 285 -7.50 12.24 5.99
C PRO A 285 -6.07 12.71 6.34
N THR A 286 -5.66 12.56 7.59
CA THR A 286 -4.32 12.93 8.09
C THR A 286 -3.29 11.82 7.98
N ASP A 287 -3.68 10.61 7.58
CA ASP A 287 -2.74 9.52 7.35
C ASP A 287 -1.97 9.80 6.06
N GLY A 288 -0.72 10.20 6.18
CA GLY A 288 0.20 10.29 5.05
C GLY A 288 0.62 8.90 4.54
N GLY A 289 1.31 8.85 3.40
CA GLY A 289 1.88 7.63 2.86
C GLY A 289 1.14 7.09 1.62
N PRO A 290 1.36 5.80 1.26
CA PRO A 290 0.88 5.23 0.02
C PRO A 290 -0.61 4.82 0.03
N ALA A 291 -1.29 4.92 1.18
CA ALA A 291 -2.70 4.59 1.31
C ALA A 291 -3.59 5.71 0.75
N ILE A 292 -4.51 5.36 -0.15
CA ILE A 292 -5.45 6.34 -0.71
C ILE A 292 -6.52 6.72 0.32
N PRO A 293 -6.83 8.01 0.52
CA PRO A 293 -7.93 8.42 1.40
C PRO A 293 -9.30 8.06 0.79
N VAL A 294 -10.12 7.34 1.56
CA VAL A 294 -11.48 6.89 1.17
C VAL A 294 -12.55 7.30 2.20
N GLY A 295 -12.22 8.21 3.12
CA GLY A 295 -13.11 8.60 4.22
C GLY A 295 -14.36 9.37 3.80
N ASP A 296 -14.34 10.04 2.66
CA ASP A 296 -15.47 10.82 2.14
C ASP A 296 -16.38 9.97 1.24
N GLN A 297 -17.69 10.26 1.25
CA GLN A 297 -18.70 9.50 0.53
C GLN A 297 -18.46 9.29 -0.97
N PRO A 298 -17.90 10.24 -1.75
CA PRO A 298 -17.60 10.05 -3.17
C PRO A 298 -16.63 8.92 -3.43
N ALA A 299 -15.56 8.81 -2.63
CA ALA A 299 -14.58 7.73 -2.79
C ALA A 299 -15.17 6.34 -2.51
N ALA A 300 -16.15 6.24 -1.60
CA ALA A 300 -16.89 5.00 -1.37
C ALA A 300 -17.77 4.62 -2.56
N ALA A 301 -18.34 5.59 -3.30
CA ALA A 301 -19.12 5.33 -4.50
C ALA A 301 -18.26 4.78 -5.65
N ALA A 302 -16.99 5.22 -5.76
CA ALA A 302 -16.05 4.68 -6.74
C ALA A 302 -15.73 3.19 -6.53
N LEU A 303 -15.91 2.69 -5.31
CA LEU A 303 -15.70 1.28 -4.96
C LEU A 303 -16.86 0.36 -5.41
N THR A 304 -18.06 0.92 -5.64
CA THR A 304 -19.22 0.13 -6.09
C THR A 304 -19.13 -0.30 -7.56
N THR A 305 -18.18 0.22 -8.32
CA THR A 305 -17.97 -0.15 -9.74
C THR A 305 -17.27 -1.50 -9.92
N THR A 306 -16.99 -2.23 -8.83
CA THR A 306 -16.33 -3.54 -8.87
C THR A 306 -17.30 -4.71 -9.02
N GLU A 307 -18.42 -4.55 -9.73
CA GLU A 307 -19.36 -5.64 -10.00
C GLU A 307 -18.61 -6.87 -10.57
N GLY A 308 -18.75 -8.00 -9.87
CA GLY A 308 -18.12 -9.27 -10.25
C GLY A 308 -16.72 -9.53 -9.66
N ALA A 309 -16.10 -8.57 -8.96
CA ALA A 309 -14.85 -8.77 -8.23
C ALA A 309 -15.03 -8.57 -6.72
N ARG A 310 -14.27 -9.33 -5.92
CA ARG A 310 -14.17 -9.07 -4.47
C ARG A 310 -13.28 -7.87 -4.22
N LEU A 311 -13.75 -6.90 -3.45
CA LEU A 311 -12.99 -5.76 -3.03
C LEU A 311 -12.52 -5.90 -1.57
N GLN A 312 -11.27 -5.54 -1.30
CA GLN A 312 -10.75 -5.38 0.04
C GLN A 312 -10.00 -4.06 0.18
N LEU A 313 -10.26 -3.33 1.25
CA LEU A 313 -9.48 -2.15 1.64
C LEU A 313 -8.46 -2.55 2.71
N VAL A 314 -7.21 -2.14 2.53
CA VAL A 314 -6.08 -2.58 3.36
C VAL A 314 -5.52 -1.41 4.15
N ALA A 315 -5.66 -1.45 5.48
CA ALA A 315 -5.17 -0.41 6.39
C ALA A 315 -3.70 -0.61 6.75
N SER A 316 -2.88 0.45 6.71
CA SER A 316 -1.51 0.43 7.23
C SER A 316 -1.50 0.35 8.76
N CYS A 317 -0.89 -0.70 9.30
CA CYS A 317 -0.89 -1.05 10.73
C CYS A 317 0.54 -1.18 11.31
N TRP A 318 1.43 -0.23 10.97
CA TRP A 318 2.84 -0.25 11.42
C TRP A 318 3.07 0.50 12.72
N LEU A 319 2.12 1.31 13.15
CA LEU A 319 2.19 2.10 14.37
C LEU A 319 1.71 1.31 15.60
N PRO A 320 1.93 1.82 16.83
CA PRO A 320 1.48 1.17 18.07
C PRO A 320 0.01 0.76 18.03
N GLY A 321 -0.33 -0.28 18.78
CA GLY A 321 -1.57 -1.03 18.70
C GLY A 321 -2.86 -0.18 18.65
N ASP A 322 -2.98 0.87 19.48
CA ASP A 322 -4.19 1.71 19.49
C ASP A 322 -4.39 2.53 18.22
N VAL A 323 -3.31 3.05 17.65
CA VAL A 323 -3.38 3.81 16.40
C VAL A 323 -3.80 2.89 15.26
N SER A 324 -3.17 1.73 15.15
CA SER A 324 -3.50 0.73 14.12
C SER A 324 -4.92 0.20 14.27
N ARG A 325 -5.39 -0.06 15.50
CA ARG A 325 -6.80 -0.47 15.74
C ARG A 325 -7.80 0.60 15.28
N ARG A 326 -7.55 1.87 15.60
CA ARG A 326 -8.42 2.98 15.12
C ARG A 326 -8.44 3.08 13.60
N ARG A 327 -7.29 2.90 12.93
CA ARG A 327 -7.22 2.88 11.45
C ARG A 327 -8.07 1.77 10.86
N VAL A 328 -7.92 0.56 11.39
CA VAL A 328 -8.74 -0.59 10.95
C VAL A 328 -10.22 -0.36 11.20
N ALA A 329 -10.61 0.08 12.41
CA ALA A 329 -12.02 0.33 12.74
C ALA A 329 -12.66 1.39 11.83
N ALA A 330 -11.94 2.49 11.60
CA ALA A 330 -12.41 3.55 10.69
C ALA A 330 -12.56 3.03 9.25
N LEU A 331 -11.59 2.27 8.76
CA LEU A 331 -11.64 1.72 7.41
C LEU A 331 -12.70 0.61 7.28
N ALA A 332 -12.92 -0.21 8.30
CA ALA A 332 -13.96 -1.23 8.32
C ALA A 332 -15.37 -0.63 8.20
N ALA A 333 -15.59 0.52 8.81
CA ALA A 333 -16.86 1.25 8.66
C ALA A 333 -17.08 1.73 7.22
N VAL A 334 -16.02 2.14 6.50
CA VAL A 334 -16.08 2.50 5.06
C VAL A 334 -16.29 1.25 4.22
N SER A 335 -15.50 0.21 4.44
CA SER A 335 -15.58 -1.06 3.72
C SER A 335 -16.97 -1.68 3.80
N GLY A 336 -17.59 -1.70 4.98
CA GLY A 336 -18.92 -2.26 5.17
C GLY A 336 -20.00 -1.53 4.34
N ARG A 337 -19.89 -0.21 4.20
CA ARG A 337 -20.83 0.56 3.33
C ARG A 337 -20.62 0.28 1.84
N ALA A 338 -19.42 -0.06 1.45
CA ALA A 338 -19.04 -0.38 0.06
C ALA A 338 -19.20 -1.87 -0.28
N GLY A 339 -19.67 -2.72 0.63
CA GLY A 339 -19.71 -4.17 0.43
C GLY A 339 -18.32 -4.82 0.31
N ALA A 340 -17.28 -4.15 0.81
CA ALA A 340 -15.90 -4.59 0.80
C ALA A 340 -15.49 -5.21 2.14
N SER A 341 -14.40 -5.99 2.14
CA SER A 341 -13.74 -6.46 3.35
C SER A 341 -12.57 -5.53 3.75
N THR A 342 -12.06 -5.69 4.96
CA THR A 342 -10.92 -4.91 5.46
C THR A 342 -9.74 -5.81 5.76
N GLY A 343 -8.54 -5.45 5.27
CA GLY A 343 -7.28 -6.07 5.58
C GLY A 343 -6.44 -5.20 6.52
N ALA A 344 -5.53 -5.82 7.28
CA ALA A 344 -4.55 -5.14 8.12
C ALA A 344 -3.13 -5.43 7.63
N PHE A 345 -2.43 -4.39 7.14
CA PHE A 345 -1.07 -4.46 6.61
C PHE A 345 -0.07 -4.24 7.74
N VAL A 346 0.49 -5.34 8.23
CA VAL A 346 1.37 -5.39 9.40
C VAL A 346 2.81 -5.63 9.00
N ASN A 347 3.75 -4.87 9.54
CA ASN A 347 5.17 -5.11 9.33
C ASN A 347 5.64 -6.22 10.27
N VAL A 348 6.18 -7.31 9.71
CA VAL A 348 6.68 -8.45 10.48
C VAL A 348 8.12 -8.28 10.96
N LEU A 349 8.85 -7.31 10.39
CA LEU A 349 10.20 -6.99 10.84
C LEU A 349 10.12 -6.21 12.15
N ARG A 350 10.85 -6.68 13.14
CA ARG A 350 11.18 -5.84 14.30
C ARG A 350 12.41 -5.02 13.94
N ARG A 351 12.37 -3.72 14.19
CA ARG A 351 13.63 -2.97 14.26
C ARG A 351 14.46 -3.64 15.36
N ALA A 352 15.56 -4.27 14.96
CA ALA A 352 16.61 -4.54 15.91
C ALA A 352 17.14 -3.17 16.34
N ASP A 353 17.25 -2.92 17.65
CA ASP A 353 18.05 -1.81 18.11
C ASP A 353 19.43 -1.95 17.46
N PRO A 354 19.98 -0.87 16.84
CA PRO A 354 21.29 -0.99 16.25
C PRO A 354 22.25 -1.48 17.32
N PRO A 355 23.17 -2.41 17.01
CA PRO A 355 24.22 -2.82 17.91
C PRO A 355 25.23 -1.67 18.02
N SER A 356 24.87 -0.59 18.70
CA SER A 356 25.78 0.49 19.02
C SER A 356 26.11 0.41 20.50
N ALA A 357 27.34 0.08 20.81
CA ALA A 357 27.88 0.02 22.15
C ALA A 357 27.80 1.37 22.89
N ASP A 358 27.45 2.46 22.20
CA ASP A 358 27.62 3.82 22.71
C ASP A 358 26.33 4.66 22.84
N LEU A 359 25.17 4.12 22.46
CA LEU A 359 23.89 4.80 22.73
C LEU A 359 23.18 4.11 23.90
N PRO A 360 22.67 4.89 24.89
CA PRO A 360 21.90 4.31 25.97
C PRO A 360 20.71 3.56 25.36
N VAL A 361 20.75 2.23 25.49
CA VAL A 361 19.66 1.35 25.08
C VAL A 361 18.42 1.81 25.85
N ARG A 362 17.51 2.48 25.16
CA ARG A 362 16.14 2.61 25.68
C ARG A 362 15.62 1.19 25.81
N PRO A 363 15.25 0.73 27.02
CA PRO A 363 14.68 -0.61 27.14
C PRO A 363 13.49 -0.68 26.16
N ALA A 364 13.58 -1.58 25.19
CA ALA A 364 12.48 -1.87 24.31
C ALA A 364 11.26 -2.12 25.19
N ALA A 365 10.19 -1.35 25.00
CA ALA A 365 8.94 -1.62 25.70
C ALA A 365 8.64 -3.13 25.52
N PRO A 366 8.25 -3.86 26.57
CA PRO A 366 8.01 -5.29 26.46
C PRO A 366 7.10 -5.54 25.27
N ALA A 367 7.63 -6.22 24.26
CA ALA A 367 6.93 -6.42 23.00
C ALA A 367 5.66 -7.20 23.31
N THR A 368 4.50 -6.57 23.12
CA THR A 368 3.23 -7.28 23.13
C THR A 368 3.35 -8.43 22.12
N PRO A 369 3.07 -9.69 22.52
CA PRO A 369 3.13 -10.79 21.58
C PRO A 369 2.36 -10.45 20.29
N GLU A 370 2.92 -10.72 19.13
CA GLU A 370 2.28 -10.40 17.83
C GLU A 370 0.84 -10.89 17.78
N ALA A 371 0.57 -12.09 18.30
CA ALA A 371 -0.78 -12.66 18.36
C ALA A 371 -1.78 -11.73 19.09
N ALA A 372 -1.38 -11.11 20.22
CA ALA A 372 -2.25 -10.19 20.95
C ALA A 372 -2.50 -8.89 20.18
N GLN A 373 -1.46 -8.33 19.54
CA GLN A 373 -1.59 -7.14 18.70
C GLN A 373 -2.51 -7.42 17.49
N TRP A 374 -2.30 -8.51 16.79
CA TRP A 374 -3.08 -8.88 15.61
C TRP A 374 -4.52 -9.24 15.94
N ARG A 375 -4.76 -9.87 17.13
CA ARG A 375 -6.12 -10.09 17.63
C ARG A 375 -6.88 -8.78 17.77
N GLY A 376 -6.26 -7.74 18.34
CA GLY A 376 -6.89 -6.42 18.42
C GLY A 376 -7.21 -5.79 17.06
N LEU A 377 -6.46 -6.10 15.99
CA LEU A 377 -6.80 -5.66 14.62
C LEU A 377 -8.00 -6.45 14.06
N LEU A 378 -8.07 -7.75 14.34
CA LEU A 378 -9.23 -8.58 13.93
C LEU A 378 -10.51 -8.15 14.67
N GLU A 379 -10.42 -7.88 15.96
CA GLU A 379 -11.52 -7.34 16.78
C GLU A 379 -11.96 -5.96 16.29
N ALA A 380 -11.05 -5.17 15.72
CA ALA A 380 -11.35 -3.87 15.11
C ALA A 380 -11.99 -3.98 13.70
N GLY A 381 -12.15 -5.20 13.15
CA GLY A 381 -12.85 -5.46 11.90
C GLY A 381 -11.99 -5.90 10.72
N ALA A 382 -10.69 -6.17 10.94
CA ALA A 382 -9.87 -6.80 9.89
C ALA A 382 -10.29 -8.26 9.69
N THR A 383 -10.34 -8.71 8.44
CA THR A 383 -10.67 -10.10 8.06
C THR A 383 -9.45 -10.86 7.52
N GLU A 384 -8.37 -10.14 7.23
CA GLU A 384 -7.13 -10.69 6.69
C GLU A 384 -5.92 -9.91 7.22
N LEU A 385 -4.82 -10.62 7.50
CA LEU A 385 -3.53 -10.04 7.83
C LEU A 385 -2.63 -10.05 6.60
N HIS A 386 -2.07 -8.90 6.26
CA HIS A 386 -1.11 -8.72 5.19
C HIS A 386 0.28 -8.57 5.81
N LEU A 387 1.10 -9.62 5.71
CA LEU A 387 2.38 -9.77 6.40
C LEU A 387 3.50 -9.13 5.58
N TYR A 388 3.69 -7.83 5.76
CA TYR A 388 4.67 -7.04 5.00
C TYR A 388 6.09 -7.39 5.38
N HIS A 389 6.97 -7.44 4.38
CA HIS A 389 8.38 -7.80 4.47
C HIS A 389 8.66 -9.25 4.92
N ALA A 390 7.75 -10.19 4.69
CA ALA A 390 8.01 -11.60 4.99
C ALA A 390 9.22 -12.14 4.23
N GLY A 391 9.48 -11.65 3.01
CA GLY A 391 10.67 -11.98 2.21
C GLY A 391 11.99 -11.57 2.87
N LEU A 392 12.01 -10.41 3.53
CA LEU A 392 13.20 -9.86 4.20
C LEU A 392 13.42 -10.45 5.60
N ALA A 393 12.44 -11.16 6.13
CA ALA A 393 12.45 -11.66 7.51
C ALA A 393 13.43 -12.82 7.71
N SER A 394 14.12 -12.84 8.85
CA SER A 394 14.95 -13.98 9.26
C SER A 394 14.09 -15.23 9.52
N THR A 395 14.70 -16.41 9.49
CA THR A 395 14.04 -17.68 9.84
C THR A 395 13.44 -17.64 11.26
N ALA A 396 14.10 -16.96 12.21
CA ALA A 396 13.57 -16.78 13.56
C ALA A 396 12.31 -15.92 13.58
N THR A 397 12.29 -14.84 12.80
CA THR A 397 11.11 -13.99 12.61
C THR A 397 9.96 -14.76 11.98
N LEU A 398 10.21 -15.53 10.90
CA LEU A 398 9.16 -16.33 10.27
C LEU A 398 8.58 -17.41 11.20
N ARG A 399 9.41 -18.07 12.02
CA ARG A 399 8.92 -19.00 13.06
C ARG A 399 7.99 -18.32 14.06
N ARG A 400 8.35 -17.11 14.52
CA ARG A 400 7.51 -16.33 15.44
C ARG A 400 6.18 -15.95 14.79
N VAL A 401 6.20 -15.48 13.54
CA VAL A 401 4.99 -15.15 12.75
C VAL A 401 4.09 -16.38 12.61
N ARG A 402 4.65 -17.53 12.24
CA ARG A 402 3.91 -18.79 12.13
C ARG A 402 3.24 -19.19 13.45
N THR A 403 3.96 -19.09 14.58
CA THR A 403 3.39 -19.35 15.91
C THR A 403 2.22 -18.41 16.20
N ALA A 404 2.38 -17.10 15.97
CA ALA A 404 1.31 -16.12 16.17
C ALA A 404 0.07 -16.41 15.31
N LEU A 405 0.23 -16.80 14.04
CA LEU A 405 -0.87 -17.20 13.19
C LEU A 405 -1.58 -18.47 13.70
N ALA A 406 -0.82 -19.46 14.17
CA ALA A 406 -1.39 -20.68 14.75
C ALA A 406 -2.22 -20.38 16.00
N ASP A 407 -1.71 -19.56 16.91
CA ASP A 407 -2.42 -19.14 18.14
C ASP A 407 -3.74 -18.42 17.81
N LEU A 408 -3.72 -17.51 16.85
CA LEU A 408 -4.91 -16.79 16.41
C LEU A 408 -5.97 -17.73 15.81
N ARG A 409 -5.55 -18.69 14.98
CA ARG A 409 -6.47 -19.66 14.34
C ARG A 409 -7.08 -20.64 15.34
N GLN A 410 -6.38 -20.98 16.44
CA GLN A 410 -6.92 -21.82 17.50
C GLN A 410 -8.00 -21.07 18.30
N THR A 411 -7.80 -19.80 18.59
CA THR A 411 -8.74 -19.00 19.38
C THR A 411 -10.00 -18.57 18.59
N THR A 412 -9.96 -18.65 17.26
CA THR A 412 -11.11 -18.35 16.39
C THR A 412 -11.95 -19.59 16.02
N ARG A 413 -11.57 -20.78 16.45
CA ARG A 413 -12.40 -22.00 16.27
C ARG A 413 -13.59 -21.94 17.23
N PRO A 414 -14.83 -22.17 16.75
CA PRO A 414 -15.97 -22.33 17.65
C PRO A 414 -15.69 -23.52 18.57
N THR A 415 -15.92 -23.34 19.85
CA THR A 415 -15.86 -24.44 20.81
C THR A 415 -16.87 -25.50 20.37
N PRO A 416 -16.48 -26.79 20.24
CA PRO A 416 -17.44 -27.82 19.89
C PRO A 416 -18.52 -27.84 20.98
N GLU A 417 -19.80 -27.72 20.59
CA GLU A 417 -20.92 -27.93 21.48
C GLU A 417 -20.78 -29.32 22.11
N VAL A 418 -20.56 -29.35 23.40
CA VAL A 418 -20.65 -30.58 24.19
C VAL A 418 -22.13 -30.95 24.21
N THR A 419 -22.54 -31.80 23.26
CA THR A 419 -23.85 -32.47 23.35
C THR A 419 -23.86 -33.30 24.62
N ARG A 420 -24.66 -32.85 25.58
CA ARG A 420 -25.06 -33.64 26.75
C ARG A 420 -26.27 -34.48 26.41
#